data_f35dc0affaa50cd64bdb9c9ea0de0dde
#
_entry.id   f35dc0affaa50cd64bdb9c9ea0de0dde
#
_cell.length_a   1.000
_cell.length_b   1.000
_cell.length_c   1.000
_cell.angle_alpha   90.00
_cell.angle_beta   90.00
_cell.angle_gamma   90.00
#
_symmetry.space_group_name_H-M   'P 1'
#
loop_
_entity.id
_entity.type
_entity.pdbx_description
1 polymer ?
#
loop_
_entity_poly.entity_id
_entity_poly.type
_entity_poly.pdbx_seq_one_letter_code
_entity_poly.pdbx_strand_id
1 'polypeptide(L)'
;MLPPLLPITSRLTSFVHGRGKQFCSVASTEQNDTSLVDVEARVSVVVNDLCMRGITQYRKAQVTCLYQLLLDLGIKAETIEAQLLEMPHLLSHSHKAWTNTCESMVESGIPSLRILQSIALHPELLKVKVSLLQDKLLLYRQMNIGKLNGLSLVTKYPVLLLLDPSHLKRRLLSLDAMFPPASLKNLVHNNPNVLLDSWEDIMAKIMYIHKEMGLEQPQIAAARCLKLPLLHIKTRHLFLFRAGLYKTPNLYKDKQSHRRNPSLNDILDTSDKRFTNRVARLTEQEYGVFKAIMAAEEQDGKNYDQDSRDGEEEERALSYKKYQ
;
A
#
# COMPACT_ATOMS: atom_id res chain seq x y z
N MET A 1 -3.30 56.50 -27.07
CA MET A 1 -4.18 55.89 -28.05
C MET A 1 -3.91 54.40 -28.04
N LEU A 2 -4.76 53.64 -27.34
CA LEU A 2 -4.73 52.16 -27.28
C LEU A 2 -5.77 51.63 -28.29
N PRO A 3 -5.49 50.57 -29.08
CA PRO A 3 -6.49 49.97 -29.95
C PRO A 3 -7.45 49.08 -29.17
N PRO A 4 -8.69 48.86 -29.64
CA PRO A 4 -9.74 48.20 -28.90
C PRO A 4 -9.63 46.71 -28.94
N LEU A 5 -9.96 46.07 -27.80
CA LEU A 5 -10.13 44.64 -27.63
C LEU A 5 -11.36 44.14 -28.40
N LEU A 6 -11.17 43.18 -29.27
CA LEU A 6 -12.24 42.40 -29.92
C LEU A 6 -12.70 41.25 -29.02
N PRO A 7 -14.00 40.94 -28.98
CA PRO A 7 -14.52 39.86 -28.14
C PRO A 7 -14.30 38.48 -28.76
N ILE A 8 -13.76 37.55 -27.98
CA ILE A 8 -13.71 36.14 -28.33
C ILE A 8 -15.08 35.54 -28.03
N THR A 9 -15.90 35.45 -29.04
CA THR A 9 -17.16 34.70 -29.02
C THR A 9 -16.90 33.23 -29.10
N SER A 10 -17.41 32.56 -28.08
CA SER A 10 -17.92 31.18 -28.04
C SER A 10 -17.85 30.35 -29.33
N ARG A 11 -17.12 29.24 -29.31
CA ARG A 11 -17.48 28.00 -30.01
C ARG A 11 -17.42 26.83 -29.04
N LEU A 12 -18.46 26.74 -28.24
CA LEU A 12 -18.95 25.47 -27.72
C LEU A 12 -19.87 24.89 -28.78
N THR A 13 -19.39 23.95 -29.57
CA THR A 13 -20.24 23.06 -30.34
C THR A 13 -19.78 21.62 -30.12
N SER A 14 -20.61 20.92 -29.37
CA SER A 14 -21.09 19.55 -29.62
C SER A 14 -20.06 18.54 -30.15
N PHE A 15 -19.50 17.76 -29.24
CA PHE A 15 -19.13 16.38 -29.52
C PHE A 15 -19.71 15.46 -28.43
N VAL A 16 -21.04 15.39 -28.40
CA VAL A 16 -21.78 14.28 -27.83
C VAL A 16 -22.43 13.60 -29.01
N HIS A 17 -21.86 12.50 -29.48
CA HIS A 17 -22.57 11.36 -30.03
C HIS A 17 -21.61 10.21 -30.34
N GLY A 18 -21.79 9.14 -29.63
CA GLY A 18 -21.89 7.82 -30.20
C GLY A 18 -20.59 7.17 -30.65
N ARG A 19 -19.98 6.42 -29.80
CA ARG A 19 -19.47 5.08 -30.18
C ARG A 19 -19.53 4.17 -28.98
N GLY A 20 -20.72 3.69 -28.67
CA GLY A 20 -20.89 2.36 -28.14
C GLY A 20 -20.30 1.41 -29.19
N LYS A 21 -19.08 0.97 -29.00
CA LYS A 21 -18.57 -0.18 -29.75
C LYS A 21 -19.25 -1.41 -29.16
N GLN A 22 -20.37 -1.80 -29.80
CA GLN A 22 -20.80 -3.16 -29.84
C GLN A 22 -19.60 -4.01 -30.26
N PHE A 23 -19.07 -4.79 -29.35
CA PHE A 23 -18.29 -5.97 -29.69
C PHE A 23 -19.26 -7.03 -30.19
N CYS A 24 -19.59 -6.99 -31.46
CA CYS A 24 -20.22 -8.09 -32.15
C CYS A 24 -19.65 -8.17 -33.55
N SER A 25 -18.94 -9.27 -33.73
CA SER A 25 -18.82 -10.12 -34.91
C SER A 25 -18.72 -9.46 -36.28
N VAL A 26 -17.64 -9.74 -36.98
CA VAL A 26 -17.59 -10.57 -38.22
C VAL A 26 -16.11 -10.68 -38.59
N ALA A 27 -15.52 -11.82 -38.33
CA ALA A 27 -14.46 -12.39 -39.16
C ALA A 27 -14.11 -13.81 -38.65
N SER A 28 -14.26 -14.77 -39.56
CA SER A 28 -13.66 -16.10 -39.57
C SER A 28 -14.06 -17.08 -38.46
N THR A 29 -15.07 -17.84 -38.78
CA THR A 29 -15.61 -19.00 -38.05
C THR A 29 -14.59 -20.16 -37.88
N GLU A 30 -13.51 -20.20 -38.62
CA GLU A 30 -12.52 -21.30 -38.53
C GLU A 30 -11.38 -21.06 -37.55
N GLN A 31 -11.07 -19.79 -37.21
CA GLN A 31 -10.06 -19.47 -36.19
C GLN A 31 -10.62 -19.50 -34.75
N ASN A 32 -11.95 -19.39 -34.59
CA ASN A 32 -12.59 -19.43 -33.27
C ASN A 32 -12.72 -20.86 -32.72
N ASP A 33 -12.90 -21.88 -33.58
CA ASP A 33 -13.08 -23.28 -33.14
C ASP A 33 -11.78 -23.87 -32.54
N THR A 34 -10.64 -23.60 -33.15
CA THR A 34 -9.33 -24.08 -32.63
C THR A 34 -8.95 -23.41 -31.32
N SER A 35 -9.29 -22.14 -31.13
CA SER A 35 -9.02 -21.42 -29.90
C SER A 35 -9.90 -21.89 -28.72
N LEU A 36 -11.17 -22.24 -29.00
CA LEU A 36 -12.09 -22.75 -27.96
C LEU A 36 -11.73 -24.16 -27.52
N VAL A 37 -11.29 -25.04 -28.44
CA VAL A 37 -10.82 -26.40 -28.11
C VAL A 37 -9.55 -26.34 -27.24
N ASP A 38 -8.63 -25.42 -27.52
CA ASP A 38 -7.44 -25.23 -26.71
C ASP A 38 -7.79 -24.71 -25.26
N VAL A 39 -8.70 -23.75 -25.16
CA VAL A 39 -9.18 -23.25 -23.86
C VAL A 39 -9.84 -24.34 -23.04
N GLU A 40 -10.70 -25.17 -23.62
CA GLU A 40 -11.33 -26.28 -22.91
C GLU A 40 -10.34 -27.34 -22.44
N ALA A 41 -9.33 -27.64 -23.23
CA ALA A 41 -8.27 -28.55 -22.84
C ALA A 41 -7.47 -27.99 -21.64
N ARG A 42 -7.04 -26.75 -21.71
CA ARG A 42 -6.28 -26.08 -20.65
C ARG A 42 -7.09 -25.94 -19.36
N VAL A 43 -8.36 -25.55 -19.46
CA VAL A 43 -9.26 -25.51 -18.28
C VAL A 43 -9.43 -26.89 -17.64
N SER A 44 -9.50 -27.97 -18.47
CA SER A 44 -9.59 -29.33 -17.95
C SER A 44 -8.35 -29.72 -17.14
N VAL A 45 -7.16 -29.29 -17.57
CA VAL A 45 -5.92 -29.47 -16.79
C VAL A 45 -6.00 -28.73 -15.47
N VAL A 46 -6.39 -27.45 -15.47
CA VAL A 46 -6.54 -26.67 -14.23
C VAL A 46 -7.52 -27.31 -13.25
N VAL A 47 -8.68 -27.78 -13.76
CA VAL A 47 -9.68 -28.46 -12.91
C VAL A 47 -9.12 -29.76 -12.33
N ASN A 48 -8.40 -30.56 -13.13
CA ASN A 48 -7.78 -31.79 -12.64
C ASN A 48 -6.72 -31.49 -11.57
N ASP A 49 -5.89 -30.47 -11.76
CA ASP A 49 -4.86 -30.07 -10.78
C ASP A 49 -5.51 -29.57 -9.47
N LEU A 50 -6.64 -28.83 -9.55
CA LEU A 50 -7.41 -28.46 -8.37
C LEU A 50 -7.97 -29.69 -7.65
N CYS A 51 -8.53 -30.65 -8.39
CA CYS A 51 -9.01 -31.91 -7.83
C CYS A 51 -7.90 -32.71 -7.16
N MET A 52 -6.72 -32.79 -7.76
CA MET A 52 -5.55 -33.46 -7.16
C MET A 52 -5.09 -32.81 -5.84
N ARG A 53 -5.33 -31.51 -5.67
CA ARG A 53 -5.11 -30.77 -4.42
C ARG A 53 -6.29 -30.86 -3.42
N GLY A 54 -7.30 -31.67 -3.72
CA GLY A 54 -8.48 -31.85 -2.87
C GLY A 54 -9.55 -30.72 -2.99
N ILE A 55 -9.43 -29.85 -3.99
CA ILE A 55 -10.33 -28.70 -4.22
C ILE A 55 -11.34 -29.10 -5.30
N THR A 56 -12.47 -29.65 -4.89
CA THR A 56 -13.52 -30.19 -5.79
C THR A 56 -14.79 -29.32 -5.85
N GLN A 57 -14.82 -28.23 -5.11
CA GLN A 57 -16.01 -27.40 -4.94
C GLN A 57 -16.37 -26.53 -6.16
N TYR A 58 -15.44 -26.36 -7.12
CA TYR A 58 -15.65 -25.49 -8.28
C TYR A 58 -16.03 -26.29 -9.52
N ARG A 59 -17.12 -25.88 -10.18
CA ARG A 59 -17.57 -26.51 -11.43
C ARG A 59 -16.68 -26.06 -12.60
N LYS A 60 -16.45 -26.97 -13.55
CA LYS A 60 -15.67 -26.66 -14.77
C LYS A 60 -16.19 -25.38 -15.47
N ALA A 61 -17.52 -25.19 -15.56
CA ALA A 61 -18.11 -24.01 -16.16
C ALA A 61 -17.72 -22.68 -15.47
N GLN A 62 -17.56 -22.68 -14.14
CA GLN A 62 -17.08 -21.48 -13.40
C GLN A 62 -15.63 -21.15 -13.75
N VAL A 63 -14.78 -22.17 -13.84
CA VAL A 63 -13.39 -22.00 -14.24
C VAL A 63 -13.31 -21.50 -15.67
N THR A 64 -14.08 -22.10 -16.60
CA THR A 64 -14.13 -21.67 -18.02
C THR A 64 -14.53 -20.22 -18.16
N CYS A 65 -15.63 -19.80 -17.49
CA CYS A 65 -16.10 -18.41 -17.59
C CYS A 65 -15.08 -17.40 -17.10
N LEU A 66 -14.41 -17.66 -15.97
CA LEU A 66 -13.38 -16.76 -15.46
C LEU A 66 -12.12 -16.79 -16.33
N TYR A 67 -11.71 -17.96 -16.76
CA TYR A 67 -10.56 -18.16 -17.64
C TYR A 67 -10.72 -17.36 -18.93
N GLN A 68 -11.89 -17.48 -19.58
CA GLN A 68 -12.20 -16.74 -20.80
C GLN A 68 -12.18 -15.23 -20.58
N LEU A 69 -12.82 -14.73 -19.50
CA LEU A 69 -12.80 -13.31 -19.16
C LEU A 69 -11.37 -12.77 -19.06
N LEU A 70 -10.49 -13.52 -18.40
CA LEU A 70 -9.10 -13.09 -18.20
C LEU A 70 -8.28 -13.16 -19.50
N LEU A 71 -8.56 -14.12 -20.39
CA LEU A 71 -8.00 -14.16 -21.74
C LEU A 71 -8.46 -12.97 -22.58
N ASP A 72 -9.75 -12.63 -22.54
CA ASP A 72 -10.32 -11.48 -23.25
C ASP A 72 -9.72 -10.15 -22.81
N LEU A 73 -9.25 -10.08 -21.55
CA LEU A 73 -8.46 -8.95 -21.02
C LEU A 73 -7.01 -8.97 -21.53
N GLY A 74 -6.59 -9.96 -22.32
CA GLY A 74 -5.23 -10.08 -22.84
C GLY A 74 -4.20 -10.62 -21.85
N ILE A 75 -4.64 -11.33 -20.81
CA ILE A 75 -3.73 -11.96 -19.84
C ILE A 75 -3.30 -13.32 -20.41
N LYS A 76 -2.01 -13.64 -20.29
CA LYS A 76 -1.46 -14.91 -20.79
C LYS A 76 -2.03 -16.11 -20.04
N ALA A 77 -2.33 -17.18 -20.77
CA ALA A 77 -2.91 -18.41 -20.24
C ALA A 77 -2.11 -18.99 -19.07
N GLU A 78 -0.79 -19.05 -19.17
CA GLU A 78 0.10 -19.58 -18.12
C GLU A 78 -0.02 -18.76 -16.81
N THR A 79 -0.20 -17.44 -16.93
CA THR A 79 -0.36 -16.55 -15.77
C THR A 79 -1.72 -16.78 -15.10
N ILE A 80 -2.78 -16.99 -15.89
CA ILE A 80 -4.12 -17.30 -15.39
C ILE A 80 -4.10 -18.62 -14.64
N GLU A 81 -3.54 -19.66 -15.23
CA GLU A 81 -3.42 -21.00 -14.65
C GLU A 81 -2.67 -20.97 -13.32
N ALA A 82 -1.49 -20.36 -13.32
CA ALA A 82 -0.68 -20.21 -12.09
C ALA A 82 -1.48 -19.50 -10.99
N GLN A 83 -2.19 -18.43 -11.33
CA GLN A 83 -2.94 -17.64 -10.35
C GLN A 83 -4.17 -18.40 -9.80
N LEU A 84 -4.89 -19.14 -10.64
CA LEU A 84 -6.03 -19.95 -10.23
C LEU A 84 -5.62 -21.14 -9.35
N LEU A 85 -4.46 -21.74 -9.63
CA LEU A 85 -3.90 -22.84 -8.83
C LEU A 85 -3.32 -22.34 -7.50
N GLU A 86 -2.78 -21.13 -7.45
CA GLU A 86 -2.26 -20.52 -6.23
C GLU A 86 -3.39 -20.00 -5.32
N MET A 87 -4.43 -19.40 -5.92
CA MET A 87 -5.55 -18.77 -5.19
C MET A 87 -6.93 -19.27 -5.68
N PRO A 88 -7.30 -20.54 -5.43
CA PRO A 88 -8.56 -21.11 -5.92
C PRO A 88 -9.81 -20.41 -5.41
N HIS A 89 -9.74 -19.72 -4.25
CA HIS A 89 -10.86 -18.98 -3.69
C HIS A 89 -11.37 -17.84 -4.59
N LEU A 90 -10.58 -17.40 -5.57
CA LEU A 90 -11.00 -16.44 -6.59
C LEU A 90 -12.19 -16.95 -7.41
N LEU A 91 -12.30 -18.27 -7.58
CA LEU A 91 -13.41 -18.93 -8.26
C LEU A 91 -14.74 -18.88 -7.48
N SER A 92 -14.73 -18.53 -6.20
CA SER A 92 -15.94 -18.40 -5.39
C SER A 92 -16.78 -17.17 -5.75
N HIS A 93 -16.20 -16.20 -6.43
CA HIS A 93 -16.87 -14.96 -6.80
C HIS A 93 -17.66 -15.11 -8.11
N SER A 94 -18.79 -14.41 -8.21
CA SER A 94 -19.63 -14.48 -9.42
C SER A 94 -18.93 -13.85 -10.63
N HIS A 95 -19.20 -14.42 -11.82
CA HIS A 95 -18.70 -13.88 -13.08
C HIS A 95 -19.04 -12.38 -13.25
N LYS A 96 -20.28 -11.99 -12.87
CA LYS A 96 -20.71 -10.59 -12.92
C LYS A 96 -19.86 -9.67 -12.07
N ALA A 97 -19.44 -10.12 -10.87
CA ALA A 97 -18.55 -9.32 -10.00
C ALA A 97 -17.18 -9.11 -10.66
N TRP A 98 -16.63 -10.17 -11.25
CA TRP A 98 -15.39 -10.11 -12.01
C TRP A 98 -15.48 -9.14 -13.20
N THR A 99 -16.47 -9.32 -14.09
CA THR A 99 -16.69 -8.47 -15.26
C THR A 99 -16.78 -7.00 -14.87
N ASN A 100 -17.67 -6.68 -13.91
CA ASN A 100 -17.89 -5.31 -13.49
C ASN A 100 -16.63 -4.65 -12.90
N THR A 101 -15.88 -5.37 -12.06
CA THR A 101 -14.66 -4.85 -11.43
C THR A 101 -13.56 -4.67 -12.48
N CYS A 102 -13.37 -5.66 -13.35
CA CYS A 102 -12.37 -5.59 -14.43
C CYS A 102 -12.66 -4.44 -15.40
N GLU A 103 -13.89 -4.29 -15.86
CA GLU A 103 -14.31 -3.20 -16.75
C GLU A 103 -14.02 -1.83 -16.12
N SER A 104 -14.47 -1.61 -14.88
CA SER A 104 -14.24 -0.34 -14.16
C SER A 104 -12.75 -0.01 -14.02
N MET A 105 -11.92 -1.01 -13.77
CA MET A 105 -10.47 -0.81 -13.64
C MET A 105 -9.79 -0.58 -14.99
N VAL A 106 -10.21 -1.29 -16.07
CA VAL A 106 -9.71 -1.09 -17.43
C VAL A 106 -10.08 0.30 -17.95
N GLU A 107 -11.32 0.75 -17.77
CA GLU A 107 -11.79 2.09 -18.14
C GLU A 107 -10.99 3.20 -17.44
N SER A 108 -10.52 2.92 -16.24
CA SER A 108 -9.66 3.83 -15.49
C SER A 108 -8.20 3.83 -15.98
N GLY A 109 -7.83 2.92 -16.89
CA GLY A 109 -6.48 2.81 -17.45
C GLY A 109 -5.52 1.94 -16.65
N ILE A 110 -6.03 1.07 -15.77
CA ILE A 110 -5.19 0.11 -15.03
C ILE A 110 -4.86 -1.07 -15.95
N PRO A 111 -3.59 -1.47 -16.10
CA PRO A 111 -3.20 -2.59 -16.96
C PRO A 111 -3.82 -3.92 -16.50
N SER A 112 -4.27 -4.77 -17.42
CA SER A 112 -4.99 -6.03 -17.14
C SER A 112 -4.25 -6.96 -16.18
N LEU A 113 -2.94 -7.13 -16.34
CA LEU A 113 -2.14 -7.93 -15.44
C LEU A 113 -2.15 -7.36 -14.01
N ARG A 114 -2.16 -6.04 -13.86
CA ARG A 114 -2.25 -5.38 -12.55
C ARG A 114 -3.63 -5.54 -11.94
N ILE A 115 -4.69 -5.60 -12.76
CA ILE A 115 -6.05 -5.89 -12.30
C ILE A 115 -6.09 -7.28 -11.67
N LEU A 116 -5.62 -8.32 -12.39
CA LEU A 116 -5.57 -9.68 -11.85
C LEU A 116 -4.77 -9.76 -10.56
N GLN A 117 -3.57 -9.17 -10.52
CA GLN A 117 -2.73 -9.13 -9.32
C GLN A 117 -3.41 -8.40 -8.16
N SER A 118 -4.12 -7.31 -8.45
CA SER A 118 -4.85 -6.53 -7.45
C SER A 118 -5.99 -7.32 -6.81
N ILE A 119 -6.78 -8.02 -7.64
CA ILE A 119 -7.89 -8.85 -7.19
C ILE A 119 -7.37 -10.08 -6.44
N ALA A 120 -6.28 -10.68 -6.91
CA ALA A 120 -5.65 -11.80 -6.23
C ALA A 120 -5.16 -11.46 -4.83
N LEU A 121 -4.55 -10.29 -4.65
CA LEU A 121 -4.11 -9.80 -3.35
C LEU A 121 -5.26 -9.34 -2.46
N HIS A 122 -6.32 -8.80 -3.05
CA HIS A 122 -7.47 -8.21 -2.36
C HIS A 122 -8.79 -8.64 -3.00
N PRO A 123 -9.25 -9.89 -2.79
CA PRO A 123 -10.49 -10.41 -3.36
C PRO A 123 -11.74 -9.63 -2.93
N GLU A 124 -11.64 -8.87 -1.83
CA GLU A 124 -12.69 -7.99 -1.35
C GLU A 124 -13.08 -6.92 -2.37
N LEU A 125 -12.21 -6.59 -3.32
CA LEU A 125 -12.50 -5.66 -4.41
C LEU A 125 -13.69 -6.13 -5.26
N LEU A 126 -13.87 -7.45 -5.40
CA LEU A 126 -15.02 -8.05 -6.11
C LEU A 126 -16.36 -7.88 -5.37
N LYS A 127 -16.33 -7.52 -4.09
CA LYS A 127 -17.52 -7.25 -3.26
C LYS A 127 -17.91 -5.77 -3.24
N VAL A 128 -17.04 -4.90 -3.74
CA VAL A 128 -17.29 -3.45 -3.79
C VAL A 128 -18.39 -3.17 -4.84
N LYS A 129 -19.34 -2.30 -4.50
CA LYS A 129 -20.34 -1.85 -5.49
C LYS A 129 -19.68 -1.12 -6.63
N VAL A 130 -20.08 -1.43 -7.87
CA VAL A 130 -19.48 -0.90 -9.10
C VAL A 130 -19.43 0.63 -9.11
N SER A 131 -20.56 1.28 -8.79
CA SER A 131 -20.63 2.75 -8.73
C SER A 131 -19.61 3.33 -7.74
N LEU A 132 -19.49 2.73 -6.55
CA LEU A 132 -18.53 3.17 -5.55
C LEU A 132 -17.08 2.96 -6.01
N LEU A 133 -16.80 1.86 -6.71
CA LEU A 133 -15.46 1.61 -7.28
C LEU A 133 -15.12 2.63 -8.36
N GLN A 134 -16.06 2.92 -9.25
CA GLN A 134 -15.90 3.93 -10.30
C GLN A 134 -15.69 5.33 -9.72
N ASP A 135 -16.48 5.74 -8.72
CA ASP A 135 -16.31 7.01 -8.03
C ASP A 135 -14.92 7.13 -7.38
N LYS A 136 -14.46 6.06 -6.71
CA LYS A 136 -13.12 6.02 -6.11
C LYS A 136 -12.02 6.12 -7.17
N LEU A 137 -12.12 5.37 -8.25
CA LEU A 137 -11.16 5.40 -9.35
C LEU A 137 -11.09 6.80 -10.00
N LEU A 138 -12.23 7.46 -10.17
CA LEU A 138 -12.30 8.83 -10.67
C LEU A 138 -11.58 9.81 -9.72
N LEU A 139 -11.84 9.70 -8.40
CA LEU A 139 -11.17 10.53 -7.38
C LEU A 139 -9.65 10.31 -7.38
N TYR A 140 -9.20 9.05 -7.46
CA TYR A 140 -7.77 8.74 -7.56
C TYR A 140 -7.15 9.25 -8.86
N ARG A 141 -7.86 9.21 -9.98
CA ARG A 141 -7.40 9.75 -11.26
C ARG A 141 -7.18 11.27 -11.20
N GLN A 142 -8.01 11.98 -10.43
CA GLN A 142 -7.91 13.42 -10.23
C GLN A 142 -6.88 13.81 -9.14
N MET A 143 -6.46 12.86 -8.31
CA MET A 143 -5.56 13.11 -7.19
C MET A 143 -4.11 13.24 -7.66
N ASN A 144 -3.56 14.45 -7.55
CA ASN A 144 -2.15 14.74 -7.76
C ASN A 144 -1.64 15.55 -6.57
N ILE A 145 -0.66 15.02 -5.84
CA ILE A 145 -0.08 15.67 -4.66
C ILE A 145 1.45 15.60 -4.79
N GLY A 146 2.08 16.76 -4.92
CA GLY A 146 3.49 16.85 -5.24
C GLY A 146 3.82 16.10 -6.55
N LYS A 147 4.69 15.09 -6.49
CA LYS A 147 5.05 14.20 -7.62
C LYS A 147 4.30 12.86 -7.61
N LEU A 148 3.30 12.70 -6.75
CA LEU A 148 2.49 11.49 -6.65
C LEU A 148 1.21 11.62 -7.46
N ASN A 149 0.95 10.63 -8.29
CA ASN A 149 -0.31 10.47 -9.01
C ASN A 149 -1.15 9.37 -8.32
N GLY A 150 -2.39 9.68 -7.98
CA GLY A 150 -3.26 8.78 -7.21
C GLY A 150 -3.57 7.48 -7.95
N LEU A 151 -3.80 7.51 -9.27
CA LEU A 151 -4.03 6.30 -10.04
C LEU A 151 -2.79 5.38 -10.03
N SER A 152 -1.59 5.96 -10.14
CA SER A 152 -0.34 5.19 -10.02
C SER A 152 -0.18 4.58 -8.63
N LEU A 153 -0.64 5.25 -7.57
CA LEU A 153 -0.63 4.71 -6.21
C LEU A 153 -1.55 3.51 -6.07
N VAL A 154 -2.80 3.59 -6.51
CA VAL A 154 -3.74 2.46 -6.39
C VAL A 154 -3.35 1.30 -7.29
N THR A 155 -2.73 1.55 -8.44
CA THR A 155 -2.16 0.49 -9.29
C THR A 155 -1.03 -0.26 -8.59
N LYS A 156 -0.25 0.44 -7.78
CA LYS A 156 0.87 -0.16 -7.02
C LYS A 156 0.41 -0.76 -5.69
N TYR A 157 -0.55 -0.13 -5.03
CA TYR A 157 -1.10 -0.49 -3.72
C TYR A 157 -2.62 -0.63 -3.79
N PRO A 158 -3.14 -1.75 -4.32
CA PRO A 158 -4.57 -1.91 -4.62
C PRO A 158 -5.47 -1.84 -3.39
N VAL A 159 -4.95 -2.17 -2.21
CA VAL A 159 -5.65 -2.04 -0.93
C VAL A 159 -6.23 -0.64 -0.71
N LEU A 160 -5.63 0.38 -1.32
CA LEU A 160 -6.12 1.76 -1.24
C LEU A 160 -7.52 1.93 -1.84
N LEU A 161 -7.93 1.07 -2.78
CA LEU A 161 -9.29 1.06 -3.34
C LEU A 161 -10.34 0.64 -2.30
N LEU A 162 -9.95 -0.08 -1.26
CA LEU A 162 -10.85 -0.45 -0.15
C LEU A 162 -11.04 0.71 0.84
N LEU A 163 -10.13 1.68 0.88
CA LEU A 163 -10.17 2.83 1.77
C LEU A 163 -11.01 3.99 1.21
N ASP A 164 -11.30 4.97 2.07
CA ASP A 164 -11.88 6.25 1.65
C ASP A 164 -10.79 7.15 1.01
N PRO A 165 -10.96 7.57 -0.25
CA PRO A 165 -10.02 8.44 -0.93
C PRO A 165 -9.78 9.78 -0.23
N SER A 166 -10.80 10.32 0.46
CA SER A 166 -10.71 11.60 1.18
C SER A 166 -9.76 11.50 2.37
N HIS A 167 -9.78 10.37 3.07
CA HIS A 167 -8.86 10.10 4.17
C HIS A 167 -7.42 10.00 3.67
N LEU A 168 -7.19 9.26 2.59
CA LEU A 168 -5.87 9.15 1.96
C LEU A 168 -5.36 10.52 1.48
N LYS A 169 -6.23 11.31 0.84
CA LYS A 169 -5.87 12.66 0.38
C LYS A 169 -5.40 13.54 1.54
N ARG A 170 -6.15 13.56 2.65
CA ARG A 170 -5.74 14.33 3.85
C ARG A 170 -4.39 13.88 4.39
N ARG A 171 -4.15 12.57 4.48
CA ARG A 171 -2.88 12.01 4.93
C ARG A 171 -1.71 12.41 4.02
N LEU A 172 -1.89 12.29 2.71
CA LEU A 172 -0.87 12.70 1.73
C LEU A 172 -0.57 14.20 1.80
N LEU A 173 -1.57 15.05 1.99
CA LEU A 173 -1.37 16.49 2.18
C LEU A 173 -0.61 16.79 3.47
N SER A 174 -0.89 16.08 4.56
CA SER A 174 -0.13 16.22 5.81
C SER A 174 1.33 15.81 5.65
N LEU A 175 1.59 14.73 4.91
CA LEU A 175 2.96 14.30 4.59
C LEU A 175 3.67 15.29 3.66
N ASP A 176 2.98 15.84 2.67
CA ASP A 176 3.52 16.84 1.73
C ASP A 176 3.92 18.14 2.44
N ALA A 177 3.17 18.53 3.47
CA ALA A 177 3.50 19.68 4.31
C ALA A 177 4.74 19.47 5.20
N MET A 178 5.05 18.21 5.56
CA MET A 178 6.19 17.88 6.42
C MET A 178 7.47 17.56 5.66
N PHE A 179 7.35 17.04 4.46
CA PHE A 179 8.49 16.59 3.66
C PHE A 179 8.69 17.47 2.43
N PRO A 180 9.95 17.75 2.03
CA PRO A 180 10.20 18.45 0.78
C PRO A 180 9.52 17.73 -0.40
N PRO A 181 9.00 18.45 -1.42
CA PRO A 181 8.20 17.85 -2.51
C PRO A 181 8.91 16.73 -3.28
N ALA A 182 10.24 16.77 -3.35
CA ALA A 182 11.04 15.69 -3.95
C ALA A 182 11.11 14.44 -3.07
N SER A 183 10.94 14.57 -1.76
CA SER A 183 11.08 13.49 -0.78
C SER A 183 9.81 12.68 -0.58
N LEU A 184 8.62 13.28 -0.77
CA LEU A 184 7.35 12.59 -0.57
C LEU A 184 7.22 11.32 -1.43
N LYS A 185 7.62 11.37 -2.70
CA LYS A 185 7.60 10.21 -3.59
C LYS A 185 8.51 9.08 -3.07
N ASN A 186 9.71 9.43 -2.60
CA ASN A 186 10.65 8.47 -2.04
C ASN A 186 10.14 7.90 -0.71
N LEU A 187 9.53 8.74 0.13
CA LEU A 187 8.92 8.31 1.39
C LEU A 187 7.87 7.21 1.14
N VAL A 188 6.88 7.47 0.27
CA VAL A 188 5.82 6.53 -0.06
C VAL A 188 6.36 5.29 -0.78
N HIS A 189 7.40 5.44 -1.62
CA HIS A 189 8.03 4.30 -2.29
C HIS A 189 8.74 3.37 -1.31
N ASN A 190 9.51 3.93 -0.38
CA ASN A 190 10.31 3.17 0.58
C ASN A 190 9.48 2.66 1.78
N ASN A 191 8.43 3.38 2.14
CA ASN A 191 7.58 3.11 3.30
C ASN A 191 6.09 3.20 2.92
N PRO A 192 5.55 2.26 2.12
CA PRO A 192 4.15 2.31 1.69
C PRO A 192 3.15 2.23 2.85
N ASN A 193 3.55 1.66 3.97
CA ASN A 193 2.77 1.59 5.19
C ASN A 193 2.37 2.97 5.74
N VAL A 194 3.07 4.05 5.39
CA VAL A 194 2.66 5.42 5.76
C VAL A 194 1.27 5.80 5.24
N LEU A 195 0.76 5.07 4.24
CA LEU A 195 -0.57 5.28 3.69
C LEU A 195 -1.67 4.56 4.52
N LEU A 196 -1.30 3.52 5.27
CA LEU A 196 -2.22 2.56 5.89
C LEU A 196 -2.17 2.56 7.42
N ASP A 197 -0.97 2.60 8.00
CA ASP A 197 -0.76 2.49 9.43
C ASP A 197 -1.38 3.67 10.21
N SER A 198 -1.54 3.52 11.52
CA SER A 198 -1.99 4.59 12.41
C SER A 198 -1.16 5.87 12.19
N TRP A 199 -1.84 7.01 12.12
CA TRP A 199 -1.16 8.29 11.94
C TRP A 199 -0.27 8.62 13.15
N GLU A 200 -0.75 8.31 14.33
CA GLU A 200 -0.04 8.54 15.61
C GLU A 200 1.25 7.73 15.65
N ASP A 201 1.20 6.45 15.21
CA ASP A 201 2.38 5.58 15.16
C ASP A 201 3.42 6.09 14.13
N ILE A 202 2.97 6.48 12.94
CA ILE A 202 3.85 7.06 11.91
C ILE A 202 4.49 8.35 12.41
N MET A 203 3.71 9.23 13.05
CA MET A 203 4.22 10.48 13.60
C MET A 203 5.20 10.26 14.74
N ALA A 204 4.93 9.32 15.64
CA ALA A 204 5.84 8.97 16.73
C ALA A 204 7.21 8.49 16.19
N LYS A 205 7.21 7.67 15.13
CA LYS A 205 8.44 7.22 14.47
C LYS A 205 9.20 8.38 13.81
N ILE A 206 8.50 9.22 13.04
CA ILE A 206 9.10 10.39 12.38
C ILE A 206 9.71 11.33 13.42
N MET A 207 8.95 11.66 14.47
CA MET A 207 9.40 12.56 15.52
C MET A 207 10.59 12.01 16.29
N TYR A 208 10.60 10.71 16.61
CA TYR A 208 11.73 10.08 17.27
C TYR A 208 12.99 10.15 16.39
N ILE A 209 12.89 9.76 15.13
CA ILE A 209 14.04 9.78 14.20
C ILE A 209 14.54 11.22 14.00
N HIS A 210 13.63 12.18 13.89
CA HIS A 210 14.01 13.58 13.70
C HIS A 210 14.65 14.20 14.96
N LYS A 211 14.00 14.07 16.10
CA LYS A 211 14.43 14.74 17.34
C LYS A 211 15.56 14.00 18.06
N GLU A 212 15.39 12.69 18.26
CA GLU A 212 16.35 11.92 19.08
C GLU A 212 17.54 11.44 18.27
N MET A 213 17.31 11.01 17.00
CA MET A 213 18.42 10.62 16.12
C MET A 213 19.03 11.82 15.38
N GLY A 214 18.40 12.99 15.34
CA GLY A 214 18.91 14.19 14.69
C GLY A 214 18.98 14.07 13.18
N LEU A 215 18.02 13.39 12.55
CA LEU A 215 17.97 13.18 11.11
C LEU A 215 16.94 14.08 10.42
N GLU A 216 17.27 14.59 9.25
CA GLU A 216 16.39 15.46 8.47
C GLU A 216 15.40 14.64 7.63
N GLN A 217 14.30 15.27 7.22
CA GLN A 217 13.23 14.66 6.43
C GLN A 217 13.72 13.95 5.16
N PRO A 218 14.66 14.46 4.36
CA PRO A 218 15.18 13.74 3.19
C PRO A 218 15.84 12.41 3.53
N GLN A 219 16.53 12.32 4.68
CA GLN A 219 17.19 11.10 5.15
C GLN A 219 16.15 10.07 5.61
N ILE A 220 15.09 10.51 6.30
CA ILE A 220 13.96 9.66 6.71
C ILE A 220 13.25 9.11 5.47
N ALA A 221 12.98 9.96 4.48
CA ALA A 221 12.30 9.57 3.24
C ALA A 221 13.11 8.58 2.39
N ALA A 222 14.44 8.67 2.42
CA ALA A 222 15.34 7.77 1.70
C ALA A 222 15.46 6.40 2.35
N ALA A 223 15.16 6.28 3.65
CA ALA A 223 15.29 5.04 4.42
C ALA A 223 14.00 4.21 4.43
N ARG A 224 14.13 2.91 4.71
CA ARG A 224 13.01 1.96 4.87
C ARG A 224 12.69 1.73 6.34
N CYS A 225 12.58 2.80 7.11
CA CYS A 225 12.52 2.72 8.57
C CYS A 225 11.10 2.75 9.14
N LEU A 226 10.13 3.41 8.48
CA LEU A 226 8.80 3.61 9.04
C LEU A 226 7.92 2.35 9.06
N LYS A 227 8.29 1.30 8.30
CA LYS A 227 7.65 -0.03 8.36
C LYS A 227 7.96 -0.78 9.65
N LEU A 228 9.01 -0.37 10.37
CA LEU A 228 9.50 -1.06 11.55
C LEU A 228 8.77 -0.56 12.82
N PRO A 229 8.61 -1.41 13.85
CA PRO A 229 8.07 -0.96 15.14
C PRO A 229 8.92 0.14 15.78
N LEU A 230 8.29 1.08 16.47
CA LEU A 230 9.01 2.17 17.17
C LEU A 230 10.01 1.62 18.19
N LEU A 231 9.64 0.55 18.92
CA LEU A 231 10.56 -0.12 19.85
C LEU A 231 11.85 -0.60 19.16
N HIS A 232 11.74 -1.19 17.96
CA HIS A 232 12.92 -1.62 17.20
C HIS A 232 13.83 -0.44 16.84
N ILE A 233 13.24 0.68 16.43
CA ILE A 233 13.97 1.91 16.10
C ILE A 233 14.70 2.45 17.34
N LYS A 234 13.98 2.56 18.47
CA LYS A 234 14.52 2.98 19.75
C LYS A 234 15.66 2.07 20.23
N THR A 235 15.43 0.75 20.21
CA THR A 235 16.40 -0.24 20.69
C THR A 235 17.72 -0.14 19.94
N ARG A 236 17.71 -0.11 18.61
CA ARG A 236 18.94 -0.04 17.83
C ARG A 236 19.64 1.31 17.93
N HIS A 237 18.89 2.39 17.96
CA HIS A 237 19.47 3.71 18.19
C HIS A 237 20.14 3.82 19.56
N LEU A 238 19.41 3.50 20.63
CA LEU A 238 19.92 3.59 22.00
C LEU A 238 21.07 2.64 22.27
N PHE A 239 21.08 1.45 21.66
CA PHE A 239 22.21 0.54 21.75
C PHE A 239 23.51 1.17 21.21
N LEU A 240 23.44 1.77 20.01
CA LEU A 240 24.59 2.47 19.42
C LEU A 240 24.95 3.74 20.22
N PHE A 241 23.97 4.47 20.68
CA PHE A 241 24.17 5.70 21.46
C PHE A 241 24.87 5.42 22.80
N ARG A 242 24.40 4.42 23.56
CA ARG A 242 25.02 3.99 24.84
C ARG A 242 26.42 3.39 24.63
N ALA A 243 26.66 2.73 23.50
CA ALA A 243 27.98 2.23 23.13
C ALA A 243 28.94 3.33 22.62
N GLY A 244 28.51 4.59 22.51
CA GLY A 244 29.31 5.70 22.00
C GLY A 244 29.56 5.65 20.48
N LEU A 245 28.82 4.80 19.76
CA LEU A 245 28.94 4.58 18.31
C LEU A 245 27.98 5.44 17.48
N TYR A 246 27.06 6.12 18.14
CA TYR A 246 26.16 7.09 17.53
C TYR A 246 26.25 8.42 18.28
N LYS A 247 26.34 9.51 17.51
CA LYS A 247 26.28 10.88 18.06
C LYS A 247 25.13 11.60 17.39
N THR A 248 24.16 12.08 18.18
CA THR A 248 23.05 12.86 17.63
C THR A 248 23.59 14.13 16.95
N PRO A 249 23.41 14.29 15.63
CA PRO A 249 23.85 15.48 14.94
C PRO A 249 23.11 16.72 15.43
N ASN A 250 23.82 17.84 15.54
CA ASN A 250 23.17 19.11 15.79
C ASN A 250 22.63 19.65 14.47
N LEU A 251 21.32 19.61 14.28
CA LEU A 251 20.63 20.06 13.06
C LEU A 251 20.92 21.54 12.73
N TYR A 252 21.34 22.33 13.71
CA TYR A 252 21.60 23.76 13.54
C TYR A 252 23.06 24.13 13.35
N LYS A 253 23.99 23.29 13.76
CA LYS A 253 25.41 23.67 13.84
C LYS A 253 26.37 22.89 12.94
N ASP A 254 26.05 21.66 12.49
CA ASP A 254 27.11 20.82 11.98
C ASP A 254 26.68 19.89 10.82
N LYS A 255 26.80 20.37 9.57
CA LYS A 255 26.63 19.53 8.38
C LYS A 255 27.74 18.48 8.23
N GLN A 256 28.86 18.58 8.93
CA GLN A 256 30.01 17.66 8.80
C GLN A 256 29.93 16.47 9.76
N SER A 257 29.13 16.56 10.84
CA SER A 257 29.01 15.50 11.85
C SER A 257 28.27 14.25 11.31
N HIS A 258 27.44 14.39 10.26
CA HIS A 258 26.69 13.29 9.65
C HIS A 258 27.56 12.19 9.01
N ARG A 259 28.83 12.46 8.72
CA ARG A 259 29.72 11.49 8.06
C ARG A 259 30.22 10.36 8.97
N ARG A 260 30.05 10.46 10.30
CA ARG A 260 30.54 9.47 11.27
C ARG A 260 29.49 8.45 11.72
N ASN A 261 28.21 8.78 11.63
CA ASN A 261 27.16 7.84 11.98
C ASN A 261 26.89 6.83 10.84
N PRO A 262 26.56 5.57 11.16
CA PRO A 262 26.06 4.61 10.15
C PRO A 262 24.77 5.13 9.51
N SER A 263 24.50 4.68 8.27
CA SER A 263 23.26 5.06 7.59
C SER A 263 22.03 4.52 8.33
N LEU A 264 20.88 5.20 8.20
CA LEU A 264 19.65 4.78 8.84
C LEU A 264 19.23 3.36 8.40
N ASN A 265 19.46 2.99 7.14
CA ASN A 265 19.21 1.64 6.64
C ASN A 265 20.17 0.59 7.24
N ASP A 266 21.44 0.94 7.43
CA ASP A 266 22.39 0.02 8.09
C ASP A 266 22.01 -0.21 9.55
N ILE A 267 21.55 0.83 10.23
CA ILE A 267 21.09 0.73 11.62
C ILE A 267 19.80 -0.11 11.68
N LEU A 268 18.79 0.19 10.85
CA LEU A 268 17.42 -0.29 11.06
C LEU A 268 17.01 -1.44 10.13
N ASP A 269 17.39 -1.43 8.84
CA ASP A 269 16.94 -2.39 7.83
C ASP A 269 17.96 -3.53 7.62
N THR A 270 18.49 -4.08 8.71
CA THR A 270 19.46 -5.19 8.69
C THR A 270 19.06 -6.27 9.69
N SER A 271 19.53 -7.52 9.49
CA SER A 271 19.37 -8.58 10.52
C SER A 271 20.14 -8.24 11.79
N ASP A 272 19.72 -8.79 12.94
CA ASP A 272 20.41 -8.56 14.22
C ASP A 272 21.90 -8.95 14.13
N LYS A 273 22.21 -10.09 13.51
CA LYS A 273 23.58 -10.53 13.25
C LYS A 273 24.40 -9.54 12.42
N ARG A 274 23.82 -8.98 11.35
CA ARG A 274 24.52 -7.98 10.53
C ARG A 274 24.68 -6.66 11.28
N PHE A 275 23.66 -6.25 12.02
CA PHE A 275 23.69 -5.05 12.85
C PHE A 275 24.80 -5.14 13.90
N THR A 276 24.85 -6.22 14.71
CA THR A 276 25.84 -6.38 15.75
C THR A 276 27.26 -6.45 15.19
N ASN A 277 27.49 -7.31 14.19
CA ASN A 277 28.85 -7.57 13.68
C ASN A 277 29.42 -6.41 12.84
N ARG A 278 28.60 -5.75 12.00
CA ARG A 278 29.09 -4.75 11.05
C ARG A 278 28.89 -3.31 11.50
N VAL A 279 27.76 -3.04 12.19
CA VAL A 279 27.39 -1.67 12.57
C VAL A 279 27.85 -1.38 14.00
N ALA A 280 27.40 -2.20 14.96
CA ALA A 280 27.73 -2.01 16.37
C ALA A 280 29.12 -2.54 16.76
N ARG A 281 29.65 -3.53 16.02
CA ARG A 281 30.91 -4.23 16.35
C ARG A 281 30.92 -4.77 17.77
N LEU A 282 29.78 -5.27 18.22
CA LEU A 282 29.51 -5.86 19.52
C LEU A 282 28.92 -7.25 19.32
N THR A 283 28.80 -8.04 20.40
CA THR A 283 28.29 -9.42 20.33
C THR A 283 26.76 -9.46 20.19
N GLU A 284 26.24 -10.52 19.60
CA GLU A 284 24.81 -10.77 19.54
C GLU A 284 24.19 -10.98 20.93
N GLN A 285 24.97 -11.50 21.88
CA GLN A 285 24.53 -11.69 23.27
C GLN A 285 24.29 -10.33 23.97
N GLU A 286 25.25 -9.39 23.88
CA GLU A 286 25.08 -8.03 24.44
C GLU A 286 23.87 -7.33 23.89
N TYR A 287 23.66 -7.42 22.57
CA TYR A 287 22.47 -6.85 21.94
C TYR A 287 21.19 -7.58 22.38
N GLY A 288 21.22 -8.91 22.52
CA GLY A 288 20.08 -9.70 22.99
C GLY A 288 19.61 -9.29 24.38
N VAL A 289 20.56 -9.12 25.31
CA VAL A 289 20.27 -8.64 26.68
C VAL A 289 19.69 -7.22 26.63
N PHE A 290 20.30 -6.32 25.87
CA PHE A 290 19.80 -4.96 25.73
C PHE A 290 18.38 -4.91 25.15
N LYS A 291 18.09 -5.73 24.13
CA LYS A 291 16.78 -5.86 23.52
C LYS A 291 15.71 -6.33 24.53
N ALA A 292 16.07 -7.26 25.42
CA ALA A 292 15.18 -7.73 26.48
C ALA A 292 14.87 -6.62 27.50
N ILE A 293 15.88 -5.84 27.89
CA ILE A 293 15.71 -4.69 28.79
C ILE A 293 14.76 -3.66 28.16
N MET A 294 14.98 -3.29 26.90
CA MET A 294 14.13 -2.31 26.21
C MET A 294 12.67 -2.78 26.05
N ALA A 295 12.46 -4.10 25.87
CA ALA A 295 11.13 -4.68 25.82
C ALA A 295 10.43 -4.64 27.18
N ALA A 296 11.14 -4.89 28.27
CA ALA A 296 10.62 -4.80 29.62
C ALA A 296 10.26 -3.34 29.97
N GLU A 297 11.16 -2.38 29.70
CA GLU A 297 10.90 -0.94 29.91
C GLU A 297 9.65 -0.45 29.15
N GLU A 298 9.42 -0.94 27.92
CA GLU A 298 8.22 -0.58 27.16
C GLU A 298 6.94 -1.18 27.75
N GLN A 299 7.01 -2.42 28.28
CA GLN A 299 5.87 -3.04 28.95
C GLN A 299 5.50 -2.32 30.23
N ASP A 300 6.49 -1.99 31.06
CA ASP A 300 6.28 -1.26 32.29
C ASP A 300 5.67 0.14 32.01
N GLY A 301 6.18 0.85 31.01
CA GLY A 301 5.60 2.13 30.57
C GLY A 301 4.13 2.03 30.16
N LYS A 302 3.75 0.96 29.42
CA LYS A 302 2.36 0.74 29.04
C LYS A 302 1.45 0.41 30.23
N ASN A 303 1.95 -0.33 31.20
CA ASN A 303 1.20 -0.65 32.42
C ASN A 303 0.91 0.61 33.24
N TYR A 304 1.91 1.51 33.40
CA TYR A 304 1.71 2.80 34.08
C TYR A 304 0.68 3.68 33.37
N ASP A 305 0.71 3.74 32.04
CA ASP A 305 -0.24 4.53 31.25
C ASP A 305 -1.68 3.96 31.35
N GLN A 306 -1.83 2.65 31.50
CA GLN A 306 -3.11 1.98 31.64
C GLN A 306 -3.68 2.19 33.06
N ASP A 307 -2.88 1.99 34.09
CA ASP A 307 -3.28 2.25 35.46
C ASP A 307 -3.68 3.73 35.71
N SER A 308 -2.98 4.66 35.05
CA SER A 308 -3.30 6.08 35.10
C SER A 308 -4.64 6.41 34.43
N ARG A 309 -4.98 5.77 33.32
CA ARG A 309 -6.26 5.96 32.62
C ARG A 309 -7.42 5.35 33.40
N ASP A 310 -7.23 4.14 33.92
CA ASP A 310 -8.24 3.46 34.73
C ASP A 310 -8.54 4.26 36.03
N GLY A 311 -7.52 4.86 36.66
CA GLY A 311 -7.67 5.76 37.80
C GLY A 311 -8.44 7.06 37.46
N GLU A 312 -8.18 7.69 36.29
CA GLU A 312 -8.92 8.88 35.85
C GLU A 312 -10.39 8.55 35.48
N GLU A 313 -10.68 7.37 34.91
CA GLU A 313 -12.05 6.93 34.64
C GLU A 313 -12.82 6.62 35.92
N GLU A 314 -12.19 5.99 36.93
CA GLU A 314 -12.79 5.79 38.26
C GLU A 314 -13.07 7.13 38.96
N GLU A 315 -12.16 8.07 38.90
CA GLU A 315 -12.33 9.39 39.52
C GLU A 315 -13.46 10.19 38.82
N ARG A 316 -13.57 10.11 37.50
CA ARG A 316 -14.68 10.69 36.76
C ARG A 316 -16.02 9.99 37.11
N ALA A 317 -16.04 8.66 37.20
CA ALA A 317 -17.24 7.92 37.59
C ALA A 317 -17.72 8.23 38.99
N LEU A 318 -16.78 8.43 39.94
CA LEU A 318 -17.07 8.84 41.33
C LEU A 318 -17.56 10.29 41.39
N SER A 319 -17.04 11.18 40.57
CA SER A 319 -17.50 12.57 40.50
C SER A 319 -18.93 12.68 39.99
N TYR A 320 -19.32 11.87 38.99
CA TYR A 320 -20.70 11.82 38.46
C TYR A 320 -21.71 11.31 39.51
N LYS A 321 -21.30 10.38 40.40
CA LYS A 321 -22.17 9.86 41.48
C LYS A 321 -22.40 10.87 42.61
N LYS A 322 -21.56 11.88 42.76
CA LYS A 322 -21.71 12.94 43.76
C LYS A 322 -22.69 14.05 43.40
N TYR A 323 -23.14 14.09 42.15
CA TYR A 323 -24.05 15.10 41.63
C TYR A 323 -25.45 14.53 41.26
N GLN A 324 -25.76 13.28 41.62
CA GLN A 324 -27.10 12.69 41.63
C GLN A 324 -27.61 12.61 43.07
#